data_f2188ae3209288786d3ac0d497e7d267
#
_entry.id   f2188ae3209288786d3ac0d497e7d267
#
_cell.length_a   1.000
_cell.length_b   1.000
_cell.length_c   1.000
_cell.angle_alpha   90.00
_cell.angle_beta   90.00
_cell.angle_gamma   90.00
#
_symmetry.space_group_name_H-M   'P 1'
#
loop_
_entity.id
_entity.type
_entity.pdbx_description
1 polymer ?
#
loop_
_entity_poly.entity_id
_entity_poly.type
_entity_poly.pdbx_seq_one_letter_code
_entity_poly.pdbx_strand_id
1 'polypeptide(L)'
;MTIVNMNGNKEAFDTVLANAFNIGGKKIAYVPISLIGVDETYQRREFHNRQSIERLKAKWDDRLMDPIIVSPHAETNSFAVVDGDHRTIVAKELGRTHIVAVILDGMPEDKEERSIEEAKVYASQGVAVTKMRPEHLHKANLKMGVEANRIVQRMMDKYGVQMKNNRKRGLTKANHIASFSDVLRMAAAGEENLDGVFKVITEAGWNLSPYGFSRVVMRPIWWMLQVHPDRRDDIIRECISYFRGIDPKYFVARGNVAYPMRKEIERITLALEDYLCEKLDMPIEYLKDKNIERNIA
;
A
#
# COMPACT_ATOMS: atom_id res chain seq x y z
N MET A 1 12.65 -10.22 12.27
CA MET A 1 12.24 -9.94 13.64
C MET A 1 10.73 -9.74 13.64
N THR A 2 9.88 -10.39 14.26
CA THR A 2 9.82 -11.41 15.28
C THR A 2 8.39 -11.93 15.24
N ILE A 3 8.20 -13.24 15.08
CA ILE A 3 6.96 -13.84 15.55
C ILE A 3 6.98 -13.55 17.04
N VAL A 4 6.00 -12.78 17.51
CA VAL A 4 5.90 -12.42 18.92
C VAL A 4 5.87 -13.72 19.73
N ASN A 5 6.95 -13.97 20.48
CA ASN A 5 7.15 -14.97 21.52
C ASN A 5 6.04 -16.02 21.63
N MET A 6 6.09 -17.02 20.76
CA MET A 6 5.28 -18.20 20.96
C MET A 6 6.19 -19.39 21.13
N ASN A 7 6.57 -19.68 22.38
CA ASN A 7 6.97 -21.01 22.77
C ASN A 7 5.67 -21.79 23.01
N GLY A 8 5.08 -22.30 21.95
CA GLY A 8 3.90 -23.15 22.03
C GLY A 8 4.22 -24.47 22.74
N ASN A 9 3.22 -25.06 23.35
CA ASN A 9 3.32 -26.40 23.89
C ASN A 9 3.35 -27.40 22.71
N LYS A 10 4.48 -28.12 22.56
CA LYS A 10 4.69 -29.09 21.49
C LYS A 10 3.59 -30.17 21.45
N GLU A 11 3.26 -30.73 22.59
CA GLU A 11 2.22 -31.78 22.69
C GLU A 11 0.86 -31.27 22.22
N ALA A 12 0.48 -30.05 22.62
CA ALA A 12 -0.76 -29.43 22.16
C ALA A 12 -0.73 -29.12 20.65
N PHE A 13 0.41 -28.64 20.12
CA PHE A 13 0.59 -28.40 18.69
C PHE A 13 0.47 -29.68 17.87
N ASP A 14 1.19 -30.74 18.26
CA ASP A 14 1.16 -32.04 17.60
C ASP A 14 -0.25 -32.66 17.66
N THR A 15 -0.94 -32.50 18.80
CA THR A 15 -2.33 -32.94 18.98
C THR A 15 -3.29 -32.25 18.02
N VAL A 16 -3.15 -30.94 17.80
CA VAL A 16 -3.97 -30.20 16.82
C VAL A 16 -3.74 -30.72 15.42
N LEU A 17 -2.49 -30.94 15.02
CA LEU A 17 -2.15 -31.45 13.69
C LEU A 17 -2.65 -32.89 13.47
N ALA A 18 -2.54 -33.75 14.49
CA ALA A 18 -2.98 -35.15 14.44
C ALA A 18 -4.52 -35.27 14.36
N ASN A 19 -5.23 -34.38 15.04
CA ASN A 19 -6.70 -34.37 15.07
C ASN A 19 -7.34 -33.52 13.97
N ALA A 20 -6.54 -32.90 13.11
CA ALA A 20 -7.04 -32.14 11.98
C ALA A 20 -7.64 -33.09 10.92
N PHE A 21 -8.80 -32.73 10.37
CA PHE A 21 -9.49 -33.54 9.38
C PHE A 21 -9.64 -32.77 8.06
N ASN A 22 -9.63 -33.50 6.95
CA ASN A 22 -9.75 -32.94 5.62
C ASN A 22 -11.21 -32.93 5.15
N ILE A 23 -11.71 -31.73 4.80
CA ILE A 23 -13.02 -31.55 4.19
C ILE A 23 -12.87 -30.69 2.94
N GLY A 24 -13.21 -31.21 1.76
CA GLY A 24 -13.21 -30.46 0.52
C GLY A 24 -11.86 -29.82 0.19
N GLY A 25 -10.77 -30.51 0.48
CA GLY A 25 -9.41 -30.01 0.25
C GLY A 25 -8.91 -29.00 1.30
N LYS A 26 -9.65 -28.80 2.40
CA LYS A 26 -9.25 -27.95 3.52
C LYS A 26 -8.94 -28.82 4.74
N LYS A 27 -7.82 -28.57 5.39
CA LYS A 27 -7.44 -29.17 6.66
C LYS A 27 -7.99 -28.30 7.80
N ILE A 28 -8.96 -28.84 8.56
CA ILE A 28 -9.69 -28.08 9.58
C ILE A 28 -9.41 -28.66 10.97
N ALA A 29 -9.21 -27.80 11.95
CA ALA A 29 -9.00 -28.19 13.34
C ALA A 29 -9.58 -27.18 14.32
N TYR A 30 -9.79 -27.63 15.57
CA TYR A 30 -9.96 -26.77 16.74
C TYR A 30 -8.57 -26.40 17.28
N VAL A 31 -8.21 -25.12 17.17
CA VAL A 31 -6.89 -24.64 17.56
C VAL A 31 -6.99 -23.89 18.87
N PRO A 32 -6.19 -24.25 19.91
CA PRO A 32 -6.07 -23.46 21.14
C PRO A 32 -5.63 -22.03 20.81
N ILE A 33 -6.36 -21.04 21.31
CA ILE A 33 -6.02 -19.62 21.05
C ILE A 33 -4.64 -19.25 21.62
N SER A 34 -4.21 -19.97 22.66
CA SER A 34 -2.87 -19.82 23.24
C SER A 34 -1.72 -20.20 22.28
N LEU A 35 -1.99 -21.01 21.26
CA LEU A 35 -1.02 -21.40 20.24
C LEU A 35 -1.04 -20.49 18.99
N ILE A 36 -1.92 -19.47 18.96
CA ILE A 36 -2.08 -18.59 17.80
C ILE A 36 -1.30 -17.29 17.98
N GLY A 37 -0.48 -16.94 17.01
CA GLY A 37 0.27 -15.69 16.94
C GLY A 37 0.10 -14.97 15.62
N VAL A 38 0.70 -13.78 15.51
CA VAL A 38 0.70 -12.95 14.31
C VAL A 38 2.13 -12.76 13.82
N ASP A 39 2.38 -12.96 12.52
CA ASP A 39 3.65 -12.57 11.92
C ASP A 39 3.59 -11.09 11.53
N GLU A 40 4.30 -10.25 12.29
CA GLU A 40 4.34 -8.79 12.09
C GLU A 40 5.21 -8.37 10.90
N THR A 41 5.92 -9.29 10.24
CA THR A 41 6.74 -8.96 9.08
C THR A 41 5.89 -8.53 7.88
N TYR A 42 4.68 -9.06 7.73
CA TYR A 42 3.73 -8.69 6.67
C TYR A 42 2.36 -8.26 7.20
N GLN A 43 2.03 -8.49 8.50
CA GLN A 43 0.80 -8.01 9.14
C GLN A 43 1.09 -6.88 10.13
N ARG A 44 0.12 -6.00 10.35
CA ARG A 44 0.21 -4.92 11.36
C ARG A 44 -0.72 -5.21 12.52
N ARG A 45 -0.14 -5.34 13.72
CA ARG A 45 -0.88 -5.45 14.98
C ARG A 45 -1.34 -4.10 15.55
N GLU A 46 -0.63 -3.03 15.21
CA GLU A 46 -0.81 -1.70 15.80
C GLU A 46 -2.13 -1.00 15.48
N PHE A 47 -2.90 -1.52 14.50
CA PHE A 47 -4.13 -0.89 14.02
C PHE A 47 -5.36 -1.78 14.11
N HIS A 48 -5.49 -2.53 15.18
CA HIS A 48 -6.77 -3.15 15.47
C HIS A 48 -7.81 -2.04 15.67
N ASN A 49 -8.70 -1.91 14.71
CA ASN A 49 -9.79 -0.96 14.83
C ASN A 49 -10.72 -1.42 15.94
N ARG A 50 -10.54 -0.86 17.14
CA ARG A 50 -11.35 -1.21 18.32
C ARG A 50 -12.84 -1.19 18.02
N GLN A 51 -13.31 -0.24 17.23
CA GLN A 51 -14.71 -0.18 16.81
C GLN A 51 -15.14 -1.40 15.98
N SER A 52 -14.25 -1.96 15.15
CA SER A 52 -14.55 -3.18 14.38
C SER A 52 -14.57 -4.42 15.28
N ILE A 53 -13.69 -4.50 16.26
CA ILE A 53 -13.67 -5.55 17.27
C ILE A 53 -14.96 -5.51 18.10
N GLU A 54 -15.36 -4.34 18.61
CA GLU A 54 -16.60 -4.20 19.39
C GLU A 54 -17.85 -4.54 18.54
N ARG A 55 -17.89 -4.15 17.27
CA ARG A 55 -18.99 -4.52 16.38
C ARG A 55 -19.05 -6.02 16.13
N LEU A 56 -17.90 -6.66 15.95
CA LEU A 56 -17.83 -8.10 15.76
C LEU A 56 -18.24 -8.83 17.03
N LYS A 57 -17.76 -8.36 18.20
CA LYS A 57 -18.11 -8.89 19.52
C LYS A 57 -19.62 -8.83 19.80
N ALA A 58 -20.23 -7.67 19.49
CA ALA A 58 -21.68 -7.48 19.68
C ALA A 58 -22.55 -8.36 18.75
N LYS A 59 -21.99 -8.86 17.65
CA LYS A 59 -22.67 -9.71 16.66
C LYS A 59 -22.14 -11.15 16.66
N TRP A 60 -21.34 -11.51 17.68
CA TRP A 60 -20.73 -12.82 17.71
C TRP A 60 -21.78 -13.93 17.81
N ASP A 61 -21.75 -14.86 16.89
CA ASP A 61 -22.51 -16.10 16.92
C ASP A 61 -21.58 -17.20 16.38
N ASP A 62 -21.24 -18.16 17.21
CA ASP A 62 -20.31 -19.26 16.87
C ASP A 62 -20.75 -20.04 15.61
N ARG A 63 -22.06 -20.05 15.31
CA ARG A 63 -22.64 -20.75 14.14
C ARG A 63 -22.40 -20.00 12.83
N LEU A 64 -22.16 -18.67 12.91
CA LEU A 64 -22.03 -17.78 11.77
C LEU A 64 -20.58 -17.34 11.53
N MET A 65 -19.66 -17.71 12.43
CA MET A 65 -18.26 -17.33 12.29
C MET A 65 -17.53 -18.28 11.34
N ASP A 66 -17.00 -17.70 10.26
CA ASP A 66 -16.10 -18.42 9.37
C ASP A 66 -14.84 -18.87 10.12
N PRO A 67 -14.27 -20.04 9.82
CA PRO A 67 -13.00 -20.46 10.35
C PRO A 67 -11.91 -19.41 10.06
N ILE A 68 -10.99 -19.23 10.99
CA ILE A 68 -9.75 -18.45 10.72
C ILE A 68 -8.83 -19.26 9.82
N ILE A 69 -7.83 -18.62 9.21
CA ILE A 69 -6.78 -19.30 8.43
C ILE A 69 -5.48 -19.18 9.18
N VAL A 70 -4.83 -20.31 9.41
CA VAL A 70 -3.55 -20.36 10.14
C VAL A 70 -2.49 -21.15 9.38
N SER A 71 -1.24 -20.76 9.56
CA SER A 71 -0.05 -21.48 9.07
C SER A 71 0.66 -22.15 10.22
N PRO A 72 1.04 -23.43 10.13
CA PRO A 72 1.76 -24.13 11.20
C PRO A 72 3.24 -23.72 11.19
N HIS A 73 3.76 -23.40 12.37
CA HIS A 73 5.16 -23.07 12.63
C HIS A 73 5.76 -24.10 13.59
N ALA A 74 6.34 -25.16 13.04
CA ALA A 74 6.88 -26.28 13.83
C ALA A 74 8.03 -25.85 14.74
N GLU A 75 8.86 -24.89 14.31
CA GLU A 75 10.00 -24.38 15.07
C GLU A 75 9.61 -23.65 16.36
N THR A 76 8.39 -23.13 16.43
CA THR A 76 7.85 -22.45 17.61
C THR A 76 6.69 -23.21 18.25
N ASN A 77 6.30 -24.37 17.70
CA ASN A 77 5.13 -25.15 18.09
C ASN A 77 3.85 -24.30 18.18
N SER A 78 3.62 -23.47 17.18
CA SER A 78 2.54 -22.48 17.16
C SER A 78 1.92 -22.34 15.77
N PHE A 79 0.85 -21.55 15.66
CA PHE A 79 0.18 -21.24 14.42
C PHE A 79 0.21 -19.74 14.18
N ALA A 80 0.69 -19.29 13.02
CA ALA A 80 0.56 -17.90 12.59
C ALA A 80 -0.82 -17.69 11.98
N VAL A 81 -1.62 -16.75 12.51
CA VAL A 81 -2.87 -16.38 11.87
C VAL A 81 -2.60 -15.61 10.57
N VAL A 82 -3.13 -16.12 9.45
CA VAL A 82 -3.03 -15.48 8.14
C VAL A 82 -4.29 -14.68 7.84
N ASP A 83 -5.47 -15.18 8.24
CA ASP A 83 -6.73 -14.42 8.21
C ASP A 83 -7.57 -14.70 9.45
N GLY A 84 -8.29 -13.69 9.91
CA GLY A 84 -9.21 -13.79 11.04
C GLY A 84 -8.64 -13.30 12.36
N ASP A 85 -7.61 -12.47 12.39
CA ASP A 85 -7.01 -11.94 13.62
C ASP A 85 -8.04 -11.22 14.51
N HIS A 86 -8.94 -10.41 13.95
CA HIS A 86 -10.05 -9.82 14.72
C HIS A 86 -10.97 -10.89 15.36
N ARG A 87 -11.21 -12.01 14.66
CA ARG A 87 -12.02 -13.14 15.20
C ARG A 87 -11.28 -13.80 16.36
N THR A 88 -9.97 -13.97 16.23
CA THR A 88 -9.12 -14.53 17.30
C THR A 88 -9.14 -13.64 18.55
N ILE A 89 -9.03 -12.31 18.39
CA ILE A 89 -9.09 -11.35 19.49
C ILE A 89 -10.46 -11.39 20.17
N VAL A 90 -11.56 -11.35 19.40
CA VAL A 90 -12.93 -11.40 19.96
C VAL A 90 -13.19 -12.71 20.68
N ALA A 91 -12.80 -13.84 20.09
CA ALA A 91 -12.94 -15.15 20.74
C ALA A 91 -12.22 -15.18 22.09
N LYS A 92 -11.00 -14.65 22.16
CA LYS A 92 -10.24 -14.52 23.41
C LYS A 92 -10.95 -13.61 24.42
N GLU A 93 -11.46 -12.45 24.01
CA GLU A 93 -12.21 -11.53 24.89
C GLU A 93 -13.53 -12.11 25.39
N LEU A 94 -14.13 -13.05 24.64
CA LEU A 94 -15.33 -13.80 25.04
C LEU A 94 -15.00 -15.03 25.90
N GLY A 95 -13.73 -15.22 26.32
CA GLY A 95 -13.31 -16.34 27.15
C GLY A 95 -13.25 -17.70 26.43
N ARG A 96 -13.23 -17.69 25.08
CA ARG A 96 -13.05 -18.91 24.32
C ARG A 96 -11.60 -19.39 24.46
N THR A 97 -11.41 -20.69 24.65
CA THR A 97 -10.08 -21.31 24.73
C THR A 97 -9.59 -21.81 23.37
N HIS A 98 -10.51 -22.10 22.46
CA HIS A 98 -10.25 -22.65 21.13
C HIS A 98 -11.06 -21.90 20.06
N ILE A 99 -10.57 -21.97 18.83
CA ILE A 99 -11.25 -21.43 17.66
C ILE A 99 -11.12 -22.41 16.49
N VAL A 100 -12.14 -22.47 15.64
CA VAL A 100 -12.08 -23.26 14.40
C VAL A 100 -11.14 -22.59 13.41
N ALA A 101 -10.20 -23.36 12.87
CA ALA A 101 -9.23 -22.87 11.90
C ALA A 101 -9.09 -23.80 10.71
N VAL A 102 -8.85 -23.23 9.55
CA VAL A 102 -8.28 -23.89 8.38
C VAL A 102 -6.77 -23.81 8.50
N ILE A 103 -6.11 -24.96 8.57
CA ILE A 103 -4.64 -25.06 8.58
C ILE A 103 -4.15 -25.08 7.12
N LEU A 104 -3.26 -24.16 6.78
CA LEU A 104 -2.60 -24.17 5.47
C LEU A 104 -1.70 -25.41 5.39
N ASP A 105 -1.93 -26.23 4.38
CA ASP A 105 -1.15 -27.43 4.11
C ASP A 105 -0.07 -27.16 3.05
N GLY A 106 1.00 -27.95 3.05
CA GLY A 106 2.09 -27.82 2.08
C GLY A 106 2.91 -26.52 2.20
N MET A 107 2.89 -25.87 3.37
CA MET A 107 3.71 -24.69 3.61
C MET A 107 5.20 -25.07 3.67
N PRO A 108 6.11 -24.24 3.13
CA PRO A 108 7.55 -24.49 3.18
C PRO A 108 8.06 -24.67 4.62
N GLU A 109 9.03 -25.57 4.81
CA GLU A 109 9.73 -25.74 6.09
C GLU A 109 10.65 -24.56 6.38
N ASP A 110 11.29 -24.00 5.36
CA ASP A 110 12.10 -22.79 5.49
C ASP A 110 11.25 -21.61 5.93
N LYS A 111 11.71 -20.93 6.96
CA LYS A 111 10.97 -19.84 7.61
C LYS A 111 10.73 -18.65 6.68
N GLU A 112 11.72 -18.30 5.85
CA GLU A 112 11.61 -17.14 4.96
C GLU A 112 10.68 -17.44 3.79
N GLU A 113 10.80 -18.61 3.17
CA GLU A 113 9.93 -19.07 2.11
C GLU A 113 8.48 -19.20 2.59
N ARG A 114 8.27 -19.75 3.79
CA ARG A 114 6.95 -19.87 4.41
C ARG A 114 6.33 -18.49 4.66
N SER A 115 7.07 -17.54 5.20
CA SER A 115 6.58 -16.18 5.43
C SER A 115 6.20 -15.46 4.12
N ILE A 116 6.88 -15.76 3.01
CA ILE A 116 6.52 -15.28 1.68
C ILE A 116 5.19 -15.89 1.22
N GLU A 117 5.00 -17.20 1.37
CA GLU A 117 3.74 -17.86 1.01
C GLU A 117 2.56 -17.38 1.87
N GLU A 118 2.75 -17.22 3.17
CA GLU A 118 1.77 -16.60 4.07
C GLU A 118 1.39 -15.19 3.62
N ALA A 119 2.37 -14.36 3.24
CA ALA A 119 2.11 -13.02 2.72
C ALA A 119 1.31 -13.05 1.40
N LYS A 120 1.52 -14.04 0.53
CA LYS A 120 0.71 -14.24 -0.69
C LYS A 120 -0.74 -14.60 -0.34
N VAL A 121 -0.94 -15.56 0.57
CA VAL A 121 -2.28 -15.94 1.03
C VAL A 121 -2.97 -14.73 1.68
N TYR A 122 -2.30 -14.02 2.57
CA TYR A 122 -2.81 -12.81 3.22
C TYR A 122 -3.20 -11.73 2.20
N ALA A 123 -2.39 -11.49 1.18
CA ALA A 123 -2.69 -10.51 0.14
C ALA A 123 -3.90 -10.91 -0.72
N SER A 124 -4.10 -12.21 -0.97
CA SER A 124 -5.21 -12.71 -1.78
C SER A 124 -6.56 -12.71 -1.06
N GLN A 125 -6.59 -12.79 0.27
CA GLN A 125 -7.83 -12.76 1.07
C GLN A 125 -8.63 -11.45 0.87
N GLY A 126 -7.95 -10.33 0.67
CA GLY A 126 -8.60 -9.03 0.49
C GLY A 126 -9.38 -8.84 -0.81
N VAL A 127 -9.30 -9.77 -1.75
CA VAL A 127 -9.93 -9.63 -3.08
C VAL A 127 -11.42 -9.96 -3.05
N ALA A 128 -11.86 -10.81 -2.14
CA ALA A 128 -13.22 -11.34 -2.14
C ALA A 128 -14.23 -10.62 -1.20
N VAL A 129 -13.79 -10.02 -0.09
CA VAL A 129 -14.72 -9.58 0.98
C VAL A 129 -14.53 -8.15 1.47
N THR A 130 -13.31 -7.67 1.62
CA THR A 130 -13.03 -6.27 2.01
C THR A 130 -11.72 -5.83 1.40
N LYS A 131 -11.75 -4.75 0.62
CA LYS A 131 -10.50 -4.21 0.05
C LYS A 131 -9.49 -3.93 1.17
N MET A 132 -8.40 -4.69 1.15
CA MET A 132 -7.26 -4.47 2.03
C MET A 132 -6.74 -3.03 1.86
N ARG A 133 -6.34 -2.41 2.93
CA ARG A 133 -5.77 -1.06 2.86
C ARG A 133 -4.46 -1.09 2.07
N PRO A 134 -4.19 -0.02 1.30
CA PRO A 134 -2.96 0.07 0.52
C PRO A 134 -1.70 -0.15 1.36
N GLU A 135 -1.68 0.29 2.62
CA GLU A 135 -0.53 0.13 3.53
C GLU A 135 -0.25 -1.34 3.89
N HIS A 136 -1.31 -2.10 4.16
CA HIS A 136 -1.17 -3.52 4.51
C HIS A 136 -0.76 -4.32 3.28
N LEU A 137 -1.38 -4.02 2.14
CA LEU A 137 -1.02 -4.65 0.87
C LEU A 137 0.43 -4.32 0.47
N HIS A 138 0.87 -3.08 0.70
CA HIS A 138 2.25 -2.68 0.43
C HIS A 138 3.24 -3.51 1.26
N LYS A 139 3.00 -3.66 2.56
CA LYS A 139 3.87 -4.45 3.45
C LYS A 139 3.95 -5.92 3.00
N ALA A 140 2.82 -6.53 2.65
CA ALA A 140 2.78 -7.90 2.13
C ALA A 140 3.52 -8.01 0.79
N ASN A 141 3.31 -7.05 -0.13
CA ASN A 141 3.98 -7.01 -1.42
C ASN A 141 5.50 -6.81 -1.31
N LEU A 142 5.97 -6.03 -0.32
CA LEU A 142 7.41 -5.93 -0.02
C LEU A 142 7.98 -7.29 0.39
N LYS A 143 7.29 -8.03 1.24
CA LYS A 143 7.70 -9.38 1.66
C LYS A 143 7.72 -10.37 0.50
N MET A 144 6.74 -10.27 -0.40
CA MET A 144 6.70 -11.06 -1.63
C MET A 144 7.73 -10.61 -2.69
N GLY A 145 8.44 -9.52 -2.47
CA GLY A 145 9.45 -9.00 -3.39
C GLY A 145 8.90 -8.30 -4.62
N VAL A 146 7.68 -7.78 -4.57
CA VAL A 146 7.07 -7.05 -5.70
C VAL A 146 7.88 -5.78 -5.99
N GLU A 147 8.49 -5.71 -7.18
CA GLU A 147 9.48 -4.67 -7.51
C GLU A 147 8.90 -3.26 -7.44
N ALA A 148 7.69 -3.01 -7.93
CA ALA A 148 7.07 -1.68 -7.83
C ALA A 148 6.95 -1.21 -6.36
N ASN A 149 6.68 -2.13 -5.42
CA ASN A 149 6.60 -1.81 -4.00
C ASN A 149 8.00 -1.55 -3.41
N ARG A 150 9.04 -2.28 -3.86
CA ARG A 150 10.43 -2.03 -3.47
C ARG A 150 10.91 -0.66 -3.94
N ILE A 151 10.61 -0.29 -5.19
CA ILE A 151 10.90 1.04 -5.73
C ILE A 151 10.24 2.12 -4.86
N VAL A 152 8.93 1.99 -4.59
CA VAL A 152 8.23 2.97 -3.74
C VAL A 152 8.86 3.07 -2.36
N GLN A 153 9.24 1.94 -1.74
CA GLN A 153 9.89 1.96 -0.43
C GLN A 153 11.23 2.68 -0.48
N ARG A 154 12.08 2.41 -1.51
CA ARG A 154 13.34 3.16 -1.69
C ARG A 154 13.12 4.66 -1.82
N MET A 155 12.08 5.08 -2.56
CA MET A 155 11.76 6.51 -2.70
C MET A 155 11.30 7.11 -1.38
N MET A 156 10.45 6.41 -0.64
CA MET A 156 9.97 6.86 0.67
C MET A 156 11.14 7.04 1.64
N ASP A 157 12.07 6.08 1.67
CA ASP A 157 13.25 6.12 2.54
C ASP A 157 14.22 7.24 2.11
N LYS A 158 14.49 7.37 0.80
CA LYS A 158 15.38 8.38 0.24
C LYS A 158 14.93 9.81 0.52
N TYR A 159 13.63 10.07 0.44
CA TYR A 159 13.05 11.42 0.56
C TYR A 159 12.35 11.70 1.90
N GLY A 160 12.37 10.77 2.84
CA GLY A 160 11.72 10.92 4.15
C GLY A 160 10.20 11.04 4.06
N VAL A 161 9.59 10.41 3.07
CA VAL A 161 8.15 10.50 2.80
C VAL A 161 7.42 9.27 3.35
N GLN A 162 6.22 9.46 3.88
CA GLN A 162 5.43 8.41 4.49
C GLN A 162 4.13 8.12 3.72
N MET A 163 3.59 6.93 3.92
CA MET A 163 2.24 6.63 3.46
C MET A 163 1.20 7.31 4.35
N LYS A 164 0.07 7.71 3.75
CA LYS A 164 -1.06 8.25 4.52
C LYS A 164 -1.72 7.14 5.35
N ASN A 165 -1.61 7.22 6.66
CA ASN A 165 -2.19 6.25 7.60
C ASN A 165 -3.64 6.56 8.00
N ASN A 166 -4.30 7.59 7.45
CA ASN A 166 -5.57 8.05 7.98
C ASN A 166 -6.75 7.75 7.05
N ARG A 167 -7.85 7.17 7.61
CA ARG A 167 -9.11 6.89 6.89
C ARG A 167 -9.96 8.13 6.60
N LYS A 168 -9.72 9.24 7.31
CA LYS A 168 -10.55 10.43 7.13
C LYS A 168 -10.31 11.02 5.74
N ARG A 169 -11.40 11.21 4.98
CA ARG A 169 -11.39 12.10 3.82
C ARG A 169 -10.99 13.48 4.32
N GLY A 170 -9.85 13.97 3.89
CA GLY A 170 -9.32 15.25 4.35
C GLY A 170 -7.87 15.42 3.92
N LEU A 171 -7.30 16.55 4.27
CA LEU A 171 -5.94 16.93 3.95
C LEU A 171 -4.95 15.87 4.42
N THR A 172 -4.08 15.48 3.52
CA THR A 172 -2.88 14.69 3.83
C THR A 172 -1.98 15.55 4.70
N LYS A 173 -1.17 14.96 5.55
CA LYS A 173 -0.11 15.69 6.28
C LYS A 173 1.04 15.99 5.34
N ALA A 174 1.87 16.97 5.70
CA ALA A 174 3.17 17.19 5.07
C ALA A 174 3.99 15.89 5.05
N ASN A 175 4.83 15.71 4.05
CA ASN A 175 5.64 14.50 3.82
C ASN A 175 4.84 13.18 3.73
N HIS A 176 3.57 13.23 3.31
CA HIS A 176 2.75 12.01 3.15
C HIS A 176 2.19 11.89 1.74
N ILE A 177 2.29 10.69 1.17
CA ILE A 177 1.71 10.35 -0.11
C ILE A 177 0.18 10.32 0.02
N ALA A 178 -0.52 11.17 -0.72
CA ALA A 178 -1.98 11.24 -0.72
C ALA A 178 -2.62 10.16 -1.61
N SER A 179 -1.97 9.77 -2.70
CA SER A 179 -2.45 8.79 -3.67
C SER A 179 -1.43 7.68 -3.91
N PHE A 180 -1.42 6.69 -3.04
CA PHE A 180 -0.47 5.58 -3.08
C PHE A 180 -0.60 4.72 -4.35
N SER A 181 -1.83 4.53 -4.85
CA SER A 181 -2.06 3.79 -6.10
C SER A 181 -1.44 4.45 -7.33
N ASP A 182 -1.36 5.78 -7.34
CA ASP A 182 -0.69 6.51 -8.43
C ASP A 182 0.82 6.33 -8.35
N VAL A 183 1.40 6.39 -7.15
CA VAL A 183 2.84 6.16 -6.92
C VAL A 183 3.23 4.74 -7.32
N LEU A 184 2.44 3.73 -6.97
CA LEU A 184 2.68 2.34 -7.42
C LEU A 184 2.64 2.21 -8.94
N ARG A 185 1.70 2.89 -9.61
CA ARG A 185 1.62 2.87 -11.08
C ARG A 185 2.84 3.53 -11.71
N MET A 186 3.31 4.64 -11.16
CA MET A 186 4.52 5.32 -11.61
C MET A 186 5.76 4.45 -11.39
N ALA A 187 5.87 3.78 -10.25
CA ALA A 187 6.94 2.84 -9.95
C ALA A 187 6.97 1.65 -10.93
N ALA A 188 5.80 1.10 -11.27
CA ALA A 188 5.69 0.02 -12.23
C ALA A 188 6.09 0.42 -13.65
N ALA A 189 6.01 1.71 -13.99
CA ALA A 189 6.44 2.25 -15.28
C ALA A 189 7.93 2.64 -15.33
N GLY A 190 8.61 2.67 -14.19
CA GLY A 190 10.05 2.95 -14.09
C GLY A 190 10.43 3.78 -12.87
N GLU A 191 11.56 3.44 -12.28
CA GLU A 191 12.08 4.09 -11.07
C GLU A 191 12.52 5.54 -11.31
N GLU A 192 13.22 5.78 -12.42
CA GLU A 192 13.84 7.08 -12.71
C GLU A 192 12.86 8.24 -12.77
N ASN A 193 11.69 8.05 -13.41
CA ASN A 193 10.68 9.10 -13.49
C ASN A 193 9.99 9.31 -12.14
N LEU A 194 9.82 8.26 -11.35
CA LEU A 194 9.31 8.39 -9.98
C LEU A 194 10.28 9.15 -9.09
N ASP A 195 11.57 8.84 -9.18
CA ASP A 195 12.64 9.57 -8.49
C ASP A 195 12.63 11.05 -8.86
N GLY A 196 12.52 11.38 -10.15
CA GLY A 196 12.38 12.75 -10.64
C GLY A 196 11.18 13.48 -10.04
N VAL A 197 10.02 12.83 -9.94
CA VAL A 197 8.82 13.41 -9.31
C VAL A 197 9.08 13.73 -7.83
N PHE A 198 9.64 12.78 -7.08
CA PHE A 198 9.93 12.97 -5.65
C PHE A 198 10.98 14.07 -5.44
N LYS A 199 12.02 14.09 -6.29
CA LYS A 199 13.07 15.13 -6.28
C LYS A 199 12.48 16.51 -6.49
N VAL A 200 11.67 16.71 -7.54
CA VAL A 200 11.01 17.99 -7.82
C VAL A 200 10.18 18.47 -6.63
N ILE A 201 9.33 17.60 -6.07
CA ILE A 201 8.45 17.98 -4.96
C ILE A 201 9.25 18.33 -3.71
N THR A 202 10.31 17.58 -3.41
CA THR A 202 11.09 17.78 -2.20
C THR A 202 12.01 19.01 -2.31
N GLU A 203 12.73 19.17 -3.43
CA GLU A 203 13.68 20.28 -3.60
C GLU A 203 12.97 21.62 -3.86
N ALA A 204 11.73 21.60 -4.36
CA ALA A 204 10.88 22.79 -4.43
C ALA A 204 10.25 23.17 -3.06
N GLY A 205 10.38 22.31 -2.03
CA GLY A 205 9.79 22.54 -0.70
C GLY A 205 8.30 22.16 -0.63
N TRP A 206 7.73 21.56 -1.67
CA TRP A 206 6.32 21.19 -1.72
C TRP A 206 5.96 19.99 -0.83
N ASN A 207 6.94 19.18 -0.46
CA ASN A 207 6.78 18.09 0.52
C ASN A 207 6.27 18.60 1.89
N LEU A 208 6.53 19.86 2.23
CA LEU A 208 6.04 20.50 3.45
C LEU A 208 4.56 20.92 3.36
N SER A 209 3.98 20.88 2.16
CA SER A 209 2.56 21.12 1.93
C SER A 209 1.76 19.80 1.99
N PRO A 210 0.54 19.80 2.58
CA PRO A 210 -0.38 18.67 2.49
C PRO A 210 -0.77 18.26 1.07
N TYR A 211 -0.56 19.14 0.10
CA TYR A 211 -0.87 18.93 -1.32
C TYR A 211 0.30 18.44 -2.15
N GLY A 212 1.54 18.51 -1.65
CA GLY A 212 2.75 18.23 -2.43
C GLY A 212 2.74 16.85 -3.08
N PHE A 213 2.44 15.79 -2.34
CA PHE A 213 2.33 14.44 -2.87
C PHE A 213 0.88 14.07 -3.24
N SER A 214 0.13 15.04 -3.75
CA SER A 214 -1.21 14.79 -4.29
C SER A 214 -1.15 14.30 -5.74
N ARG A 215 -2.19 13.57 -6.15
CA ARG A 215 -2.35 13.06 -7.51
C ARG A 215 -2.24 14.17 -8.58
N VAL A 216 -2.84 15.33 -8.27
CA VAL A 216 -2.90 16.46 -9.21
C VAL A 216 -1.57 17.19 -9.37
N VAL A 217 -0.64 16.99 -8.45
CA VAL A 217 0.74 17.48 -8.52
C VAL A 217 1.66 16.43 -9.15
N MET A 218 1.62 15.20 -8.65
CA MET A 218 2.55 14.16 -9.08
C MET A 218 2.39 13.76 -10.54
N ARG A 219 1.12 13.58 -11.01
CA ARG A 219 0.87 13.11 -12.38
C ARG A 219 1.34 14.04 -13.47
N PRO A 220 1.11 15.37 -13.42
CA PRO A 220 1.63 16.28 -14.43
C PRO A 220 3.15 16.22 -14.54
N ILE A 221 3.88 16.26 -13.43
CA ILE A 221 5.34 16.14 -13.42
C ILE A 221 5.78 14.81 -14.04
N TRP A 222 5.18 13.71 -13.59
CA TRP A 222 5.51 12.38 -14.11
C TRP A 222 5.25 12.26 -15.61
N TRP A 223 4.13 12.80 -16.12
CA TRP A 223 3.83 12.81 -17.55
C TRP A 223 4.88 13.57 -18.36
N MET A 224 5.36 14.71 -17.86
CA MET A 224 6.42 15.46 -18.55
C MET A 224 7.70 14.65 -18.66
N LEU A 225 8.09 13.95 -17.59
CA LEU A 225 9.26 13.06 -17.60
C LEU A 225 9.08 11.83 -18.51
N GLN A 226 7.83 11.39 -18.72
CA GLN A 226 7.52 10.26 -19.61
C GLN A 226 7.55 10.63 -21.08
N VAL A 227 6.99 11.77 -21.44
CA VAL A 227 6.88 12.17 -22.86
C VAL A 227 8.13 12.86 -23.39
N HIS A 228 9.01 13.32 -22.50
CA HIS A 228 10.29 13.95 -22.85
C HIS A 228 11.48 13.27 -22.17
N PRO A 229 11.74 11.99 -22.42
CA PRO A 229 12.76 11.22 -21.68
C PRO A 229 14.16 11.80 -21.86
N ASP A 230 14.48 12.35 -23.03
CA ASP A 230 15.79 12.93 -23.34
C ASP A 230 16.04 14.29 -22.68
N ARG A 231 15.01 14.93 -22.14
CA ARG A 231 15.06 16.24 -21.48
C ARG A 231 14.77 16.15 -19.97
N ARG A 232 14.82 14.95 -19.41
CA ARG A 232 14.44 14.68 -18.01
C ARG A 232 15.12 15.61 -17.01
N ASP A 233 16.44 15.74 -17.08
CA ASP A 233 17.20 16.54 -16.12
C ASP A 233 16.92 18.04 -16.24
N ASP A 234 16.68 18.53 -17.46
CA ASP A 234 16.30 19.91 -17.72
C ASP A 234 14.92 20.19 -17.12
N ILE A 235 13.95 19.29 -17.37
CA ILE A 235 12.60 19.38 -16.83
C ILE A 235 12.62 19.37 -15.29
N ILE A 236 13.39 18.49 -14.68
CA ILE A 236 13.53 18.43 -13.22
C ILE A 236 14.05 19.76 -12.68
N ARG A 237 15.13 20.30 -13.25
CA ARG A 237 15.71 21.57 -12.81
C ARG A 237 14.72 22.73 -12.97
N GLU A 238 14.08 22.81 -14.12
CA GLU A 238 13.13 23.88 -14.41
C GLU A 238 11.88 23.79 -13.52
N CYS A 239 11.33 22.59 -13.31
CA CYS A 239 10.22 22.39 -12.37
C CYS A 239 10.60 22.80 -10.94
N ILE A 240 11.79 22.45 -10.46
CA ILE A 240 12.26 22.87 -9.13
C ILE A 240 12.33 24.39 -9.04
N SER A 241 12.90 25.05 -10.06
CA SER A 241 13.00 26.49 -10.13
C SER A 241 11.63 27.17 -10.15
N TYR A 242 10.75 26.68 -11.01
CA TYR A 242 9.39 27.21 -11.18
C TYR A 242 8.53 27.06 -9.94
N PHE A 243 8.61 25.90 -9.27
CA PHE A 243 7.75 25.59 -8.12
C PHE A 243 8.25 26.20 -6.80
N ARG A 244 9.51 26.60 -6.74
CA ARG A 244 10.08 27.20 -5.53
C ARG A 244 9.38 28.52 -5.19
N GLY A 245 8.83 28.59 -3.98
CA GLY A 245 8.09 29.76 -3.51
C GLY A 245 6.63 29.85 -3.98
N ILE A 246 6.16 28.87 -4.77
CA ILE A 246 4.75 28.80 -5.22
C ILE A 246 4.01 27.76 -4.36
N ASP A 247 2.78 28.07 -3.91
CA ASP A 247 1.93 27.08 -3.26
C ASP A 247 1.43 26.06 -4.28
N PRO A 248 1.47 24.74 -4.00
CA PRO A 248 0.95 23.71 -4.91
C PRO A 248 -0.50 23.93 -5.38
N LYS A 249 -1.34 24.56 -4.56
CA LYS A 249 -2.71 24.91 -4.95
C LYS A 249 -2.76 25.96 -6.06
N TYR A 250 -1.82 26.92 -6.02
CA TYR A 250 -1.73 27.94 -7.05
C TYR A 250 -1.35 27.35 -8.41
N PHE A 251 -0.41 26.40 -8.44
CA PHE A 251 -0.06 25.63 -9.62
C PHE A 251 -1.29 24.92 -10.22
N VAL A 252 -2.09 24.24 -9.37
CA VAL A 252 -3.34 23.58 -9.81
C VAL A 252 -4.34 24.61 -10.38
N ALA A 253 -4.47 25.77 -9.73
CA ALA A 253 -5.38 26.82 -10.16
C ALA A 253 -5.01 27.39 -11.54
N ARG A 254 -3.71 27.54 -11.86
CA ARG A 254 -3.26 27.99 -13.19
C ARG A 254 -3.72 27.05 -14.29
N GLY A 255 -3.62 25.74 -14.12
CA GLY A 255 -4.12 24.76 -15.08
C GLY A 255 -5.64 24.89 -15.30
N ASN A 256 -6.39 25.19 -14.23
CA ASN A 256 -7.83 25.40 -14.30
C ASN A 256 -8.22 26.64 -15.15
N VAL A 257 -7.41 27.67 -15.10
CA VAL A 257 -7.62 28.89 -15.89
C VAL A 257 -7.23 28.67 -17.35
N ALA A 258 -6.07 28.04 -17.60
CA ALA A 258 -5.54 27.84 -18.94
C ALA A 258 -6.41 26.90 -19.79
N TYR A 259 -6.93 25.83 -19.18
CA TYR A 259 -7.67 24.77 -19.89
C TYR A 259 -8.98 24.37 -19.19
N PRO A 260 -9.95 25.29 -19.01
CA PRO A 260 -11.14 25.06 -18.17
C PRO A 260 -12.03 23.91 -18.63
N MET A 261 -12.04 23.59 -19.93
CA MET A 261 -12.89 22.54 -20.52
C MET A 261 -12.29 21.13 -20.44
N ARG A 262 -11.08 20.98 -19.88
CA ARG A 262 -10.40 19.68 -19.78
C ARG A 262 -10.56 19.05 -18.40
N LYS A 263 -10.30 17.74 -18.29
CA LYS A 263 -10.29 17.05 -16.99
C LYS A 263 -9.15 17.59 -16.12
N GLU A 264 -9.34 17.60 -14.82
CA GLU A 264 -8.44 18.24 -13.85
C GLU A 264 -6.94 17.94 -14.07
N ILE A 265 -6.55 16.69 -14.21
CA ILE A 265 -5.14 16.31 -14.42
C ILE A 265 -4.66 16.73 -15.80
N GLU A 266 -5.49 16.55 -16.83
CA GLU A 266 -5.18 16.88 -18.22
C GLU A 266 -4.86 18.38 -18.35
N ARG A 267 -5.73 19.27 -17.82
CA ARG A 267 -5.52 20.73 -17.88
C ARG A 267 -4.27 21.20 -17.15
N ILE A 268 -3.95 20.58 -16.01
CA ILE A 268 -2.74 20.93 -15.26
C ILE A 268 -1.49 20.45 -16.01
N THR A 269 -1.57 19.26 -16.63
CA THR A 269 -0.47 18.71 -17.43
C THR A 269 -0.21 19.56 -18.68
N LEU A 270 -1.25 19.97 -19.37
CA LEU A 270 -1.14 20.85 -20.55
C LEU A 270 -0.50 22.19 -20.21
N ALA A 271 -0.95 22.83 -19.13
CA ALA A 271 -0.40 24.10 -18.69
C ALA A 271 1.07 24.00 -18.23
N LEU A 272 1.46 22.85 -17.67
CA LEU A 272 2.86 22.60 -17.32
C LEU A 272 3.70 22.39 -18.56
N GLU A 273 3.21 21.63 -19.53
CA GLU A 273 3.92 21.40 -20.79
C GLU A 273 4.11 22.68 -21.56
N ASP A 274 3.07 23.52 -21.71
CA ASP A 274 3.21 24.82 -22.37
C ASP A 274 4.32 25.68 -21.75
N TYR A 275 4.34 25.74 -20.42
CA TYR A 275 5.39 26.45 -19.70
C TYR A 275 6.80 25.86 -19.97
N LEU A 276 6.94 24.54 -19.90
CA LEU A 276 8.22 23.87 -20.10
C LEU A 276 8.70 23.97 -21.55
N CYS A 277 7.79 23.84 -22.52
CA CYS A 277 8.12 23.97 -23.94
C CYS A 277 8.62 25.38 -24.26
N GLU A 278 7.98 26.43 -23.71
CA GLU A 278 8.45 27.81 -23.84
C GLU A 278 9.82 28.03 -23.22
N LYS A 279 10.04 27.52 -22.00
CA LYS A 279 11.29 27.77 -21.25
C LYS A 279 12.49 26.97 -21.73
N LEU A 280 12.26 25.75 -22.20
CA LEU A 280 13.30 24.79 -22.56
C LEU A 280 13.44 24.60 -24.08
N ASP A 281 12.67 25.33 -24.88
CA ASP A 281 12.61 25.17 -26.35
C ASP A 281 12.38 23.69 -26.74
N MET A 282 11.32 23.09 -26.19
CA MET A 282 10.98 21.69 -26.41
C MET A 282 9.72 21.55 -27.28
N PRO A 283 9.60 20.46 -28.06
CA PRO A 283 8.37 20.18 -28.77
C PRO A 283 7.23 19.82 -27.82
N ILE A 284 6.00 20.07 -28.23
CA ILE A 284 4.80 19.61 -27.54
C ILE A 284 4.59 18.11 -27.85
N GLU A 285 4.55 17.27 -26.84
CA GLU A 285 4.38 15.82 -26.99
C GLU A 285 3.16 15.25 -26.24
N TYR A 286 2.76 15.86 -25.11
CA TYR A 286 1.62 15.37 -24.35
C TYR A 286 0.31 15.58 -25.13
N LEU A 287 -0.41 14.49 -25.38
CA LEU A 287 -1.65 14.47 -26.18
C LEU A 287 -1.50 15.03 -27.61
N LYS A 288 -0.31 14.91 -28.21
CA LYS A 288 -0.01 15.37 -29.58
C LYS A 288 -1.03 14.88 -30.60
N ASP A 289 -1.47 13.63 -30.48
CA ASP A 289 -2.43 13.01 -31.41
C ASP A 289 -3.88 13.50 -31.26
N LYS A 290 -4.18 14.33 -30.26
CA LYS A 290 -5.57 14.75 -29.95
C LYS A 290 -5.94 16.13 -30.49
N ASN A 291 -5.15 16.75 -31.35
CA ASN A 291 -5.37 18.08 -31.94
C ASN A 291 -5.95 19.09 -30.94
N ILE A 292 -5.28 19.24 -29.79
CA ILE A 292 -5.70 20.16 -28.75
C ILE A 292 -5.28 21.56 -29.13
N GLU A 293 -6.25 22.49 -29.20
CA GLU A 293 -5.92 23.90 -29.27
C GLU A 293 -5.14 24.33 -28.03
N ARG A 294 -3.92 24.80 -28.20
CA ARG A 294 -3.03 25.27 -27.16
C ARG A 294 -3.21 26.76 -26.98
N ASN A 295 -3.35 27.20 -25.73
CA ASN A 295 -3.31 28.62 -25.37
C ASN A 295 -1.85 29.05 -25.26
N ILE A 296 -1.13 29.04 -26.39
CA ILE A 296 0.21 29.62 -26.49
C ILE A 296 0.01 31.13 -26.59
N ALA A 297 0.26 31.84 -25.47
CA ALA A 297 0.22 33.29 -25.43
C ALA A 297 1.55 33.87 -25.92
#